data_708b8494bc27d937d7d87a2c4c29b324
#
_entry.id   708b8494bc27d937d7d87a2c4c29b324
#
_cell.length_a   1.000
_cell.length_b   1.000
_cell.length_c   1.000
_cell.angle_alpha   90.00
_cell.angle_beta   90.00
_cell.angle_gamma   90.00
#
_symmetry.space_group_name_H-M   'P 1'
#
loop_
_entity.id
_entity.type
_entity.pdbx_description
1 polymer ?
#
loop_
_entity_poly.entity_id
_entity_poly.type
_entity_poly.pdbx_seq_one_letter_code
_entity_poly.pdbx_strand_id
1 'polypeptide(L)'
;MKARKVFRTVETHTLGQPTRTVVSGFHKIPGATMGDKFTYMQKNEDWFRKVLCFEPRGSEIMSGTLITDPCTPGTDVGILYFEASTWLPMCGHDTIGATVALIETGLVDVTEPVTKIKLDTPAGVVSVEAKVNDGVVEEVSFVNAPALVLNRDVTVHTEEFGELKLDISWGGNVYAILPAASVGLDIDPKNASRFIEIARKLGDDINGQVIVRHPTLPFVDRVTHIEFAGPPKSEDADIQNLVVALPKVIDRSPCGTGTSAKAALLCEQGKLKVGESFVHESVIGSKFRCDVVAETEVGGKKAIIPKITGNACVTGFCTWIIDPKDPFPEGFMLD
;
A
#
# COMPACT_ATOMS: atom_id res chain seq x y z
N MET A 1 -13.56 6.82 -26.08
CA MET A 1 -13.00 5.54 -26.61
C MET A 1 -13.69 5.22 -27.94
N LYS A 2 -12.91 4.93 -29.03
CA LYS A 2 -13.50 4.70 -30.36
C LYS A 2 -13.55 3.21 -30.78
N ALA A 3 -12.83 2.34 -30.08
CA ALA A 3 -12.76 0.91 -30.39
C ALA A 3 -12.84 0.10 -29.10
N ARG A 4 -13.34 -1.15 -29.23
CA ARG A 4 -13.33 -2.13 -28.15
C ARG A 4 -11.90 -2.40 -27.70
N LYS A 5 -11.68 -2.48 -26.38
CA LYS A 5 -10.40 -2.87 -25.79
C LYS A 5 -10.56 -4.12 -24.94
N VAL A 6 -9.50 -4.89 -24.85
CA VAL A 6 -9.46 -6.13 -24.06
C VAL A 6 -8.21 -6.12 -23.21
N PHE A 7 -8.38 -6.32 -21.90
CA PHE A 7 -7.29 -6.47 -20.94
C PHE A 7 -7.33 -7.86 -20.33
N ARG A 8 -6.15 -8.43 -20.09
CA ARG A 8 -6.02 -9.66 -19.31
C ARG A 8 -5.35 -9.33 -17.98
N THR A 9 -5.92 -9.88 -16.93
CA THR A 9 -5.46 -9.63 -15.56
C THR A 9 -5.33 -10.93 -14.79
N VAL A 10 -4.40 -10.93 -13.83
CA VAL A 10 -4.31 -11.89 -12.75
C VAL A 10 -4.86 -11.21 -11.51
N GLU A 11 -5.91 -11.78 -10.95
CA GLU A 11 -6.54 -11.29 -9.72
C GLU A 11 -5.88 -11.97 -8.54
N THR A 12 -5.43 -11.18 -7.57
CA THR A 12 -4.88 -11.68 -6.31
C THR A 12 -5.52 -10.95 -5.14
N HIS A 13 -5.31 -11.47 -3.93
CA HIS A 13 -5.46 -10.66 -2.74
C HIS A 13 -4.20 -10.79 -1.87
N THR A 14 -3.67 -9.67 -1.44
CA THR A 14 -2.59 -9.62 -0.46
C THR A 14 -3.20 -9.54 0.92
N LEU A 15 -3.26 -10.70 1.61
CA LEU A 15 -3.78 -10.76 2.96
C LEU A 15 -5.18 -10.13 3.13
N GLY A 16 -6.03 -10.30 2.12
CA GLY A 16 -7.40 -9.77 2.10
C GLY A 16 -7.60 -8.50 1.29
N GLN A 17 -6.54 -7.73 1.00
CA GLN A 17 -6.62 -6.55 0.13
C GLN A 17 -6.53 -6.97 -1.35
N PRO A 18 -7.53 -6.67 -2.19
CA PRO A 18 -7.53 -7.09 -3.57
C PRO A 18 -6.45 -6.38 -4.38
N THR A 19 -5.80 -7.11 -5.28
CA THR A 19 -4.83 -6.59 -6.24
C THR A 19 -5.12 -7.14 -7.63
N ARG A 20 -5.20 -6.28 -8.63
CA ARG A 20 -5.41 -6.60 -10.04
C ARG A 20 -4.14 -6.36 -10.83
N THR A 21 -3.44 -7.41 -11.24
CA THR A 21 -2.23 -7.29 -12.05
C THR A 21 -2.57 -7.39 -13.53
N VAL A 22 -2.43 -6.28 -14.26
CA VAL A 22 -2.69 -6.22 -15.71
C VAL A 22 -1.46 -6.71 -16.47
N VAL A 23 -1.59 -7.86 -17.11
CA VAL A 23 -0.49 -8.56 -17.79
C VAL A 23 -0.53 -8.41 -19.32
N SER A 24 -1.64 -7.99 -19.90
CA SER A 24 -1.71 -7.69 -21.32
C SER A 24 -2.90 -6.79 -21.70
N GLY A 25 -2.87 -6.26 -22.94
CA GLY A 25 -3.96 -5.46 -23.50
C GLY A 25 -3.65 -3.97 -23.56
N PHE A 26 -2.56 -3.52 -22.95
CA PHE A 26 -2.06 -2.16 -23.11
C PHE A 26 -0.91 -2.15 -24.12
N HIS A 27 -0.83 -1.09 -24.94
CA HIS A 27 0.26 -0.91 -25.88
C HIS A 27 1.47 -0.26 -25.17
N LYS A 28 2.58 -0.15 -25.88
CA LYS A 28 3.80 0.46 -25.35
C LYS A 28 3.52 1.84 -24.74
N ILE A 29 3.88 2.01 -23.47
CA ILE A 29 3.74 3.27 -22.74
C ILE A 29 4.93 4.16 -23.09
N PRO A 30 4.70 5.39 -23.57
CA PRO A 30 5.77 6.36 -23.83
C PRO A 30 6.46 6.78 -22.53
N GLY A 31 7.80 6.93 -22.59
CA GLY A 31 8.61 7.41 -21.48
C GLY A 31 10.01 6.80 -21.52
N ALA A 32 11.02 7.60 -21.19
CA ALA A 32 12.41 7.14 -21.05
C ALA A 32 12.69 6.57 -19.65
N THR A 33 11.90 6.97 -18.66
CA THR A 33 11.96 6.51 -17.27
C THR A 33 10.60 6.00 -16.82
N MET A 34 10.56 5.25 -15.70
CA MET A 34 9.29 4.83 -15.10
C MET A 34 8.46 6.04 -14.60
N GLY A 35 9.13 7.11 -14.17
CA GLY A 35 8.47 8.38 -13.82
C GLY A 35 7.79 9.05 -15.02
N ASP A 36 8.40 9.00 -16.22
CA ASP A 36 7.78 9.50 -17.45
C ASP A 36 6.56 8.67 -17.83
N LYS A 37 6.67 7.34 -17.78
CA LYS A 37 5.53 6.42 -18.04
C LYS A 37 4.37 6.67 -17.07
N PHE A 38 4.67 6.83 -15.78
CA PHE A 38 3.72 7.16 -14.73
C PHE A 38 2.98 8.48 -15.04
N THR A 39 3.75 9.52 -15.34
CA THR A 39 3.20 10.84 -15.67
C THR A 39 2.33 10.78 -16.94
N TYR A 40 2.76 10.00 -17.93
CA TYR A 40 1.99 9.78 -19.16
C TYR A 40 0.64 9.12 -18.87
N MET A 41 0.63 8.02 -18.10
CA MET A 41 -0.58 7.30 -17.72
C MET A 41 -1.55 8.19 -16.94
N GLN A 42 -1.02 8.92 -15.95
CA GLN A 42 -1.81 9.81 -15.12
C GLN A 42 -2.47 10.94 -15.92
N LYS A 43 -1.74 11.54 -16.87
CA LYS A 43 -2.24 12.70 -17.64
C LYS A 43 -3.07 12.34 -18.86
N ASN A 44 -2.75 11.23 -19.53
CA ASN A 44 -3.32 10.93 -20.84
C ASN A 44 -4.19 9.66 -20.86
N GLU A 45 -3.99 8.76 -19.91
CA GLU A 45 -4.62 7.43 -19.91
C GLU A 45 -5.30 7.08 -18.57
N ASP A 46 -5.71 8.08 -17.75
CA ASP A 46 -6.35 7.84 -16.46
C ASP A 46 -7.66 7.04 -16.56
N TRP A 47 -8.32 7.06 -17.73
CA TRP A 47 -9.46 6.20 -18.03
C TRP A 47 -9.17 4.71 -17.80
N PHE A 48 -7.90 4.26 -17.99
CA PHE A 48 -7.49 2.88 -17.77
C PHE A 48 -7.68 2.46 -16.31
N ARG A 49 -7.23 3.27 -15.37
CA ARG A 49 -7.41 3.07 -13.93
C ARG A 49 -8.91 2.99 -13.57
N LYS A 50 -9.70 3.96 -14.03
CA LYS A 50 -11.14 4.02 -13.80
C LYS A 50 -11.85 2.75 -14.30
N VAL A 51 -11.56 2.34 -15.52
CA VAL A 51 -12.13 1.13 -16.13
C VAL A 51 -11.92 -0.10 -15.27
N LEU A 52 -10.76 -0.22 -14.62
CA LEU A 52 -10.37 -1.42 -13.89
C LEU A 52 -10.64 -1.34 -12.37
N CYS A 53 -10.76 -0.12 -11.83
CA CYS A 53 -11.03 0.06 -10.39
C CYS A 53 -12.47 0.43 -10.08
N PHE A 54 -13.19 1.08 -10.99
CA PHE A 54 -14.55 1.56 -10.73
C PHE A 54 -15.59 0.46 -10.99
N GLU A 55 -16.75 0.63 -10.38
CA GLU A 55 -17.91 -0.21 -10.67
C GLU A 55 -18.31 -0.10 -12.17
N PRO A 56 -18.80 -1.18 -12.79
CA PRO A 56 -19.10 -2.49 -12.22
C PRO A 56 -17.93 -3.48 -12.27
N ARG A 57 -16.72 -3.06 -12.67
CA ARG A 57 -15.56 -3.94 -12.84
C ARG A 57 -14.62 -3.98 -11.63
N GLY A 58 -14.77 -3.04 -10.72
CA GLY A 58 -14.03 -2.93 -9.47
C GLY A 58 -14.91 -2.39 -8.34
N SER A 59 -14.27 -1.78 -7.35
CA SER A 59 -14.90 -1.15 -6.20
C SER A 59 -13.95 -0.09 -5.62
N GLU A 60 -14.41 0.68 -4.64
CA GLU A 60 -13.62 1.72 -3.98
C GLU A 60 -12.31 1.22 -3.33
N ILE A 61 -12.25 -0.07 -3.02
CA ILE A 61 -11.06 -0.70 -2.41
C ILE A 61 -10.13 -1.35 -3.43
N MET A 62 -10.48 -1.33 -4.71
CA MET A 62 -9.68 -1.97 -5.75
C MET A 62 -8.39 -1.20 -5.98
N SER A 63 -7.29 -1.94 -5.99
CA SER A 63 -6.00 -1.48 -6.46
C SER A 63 -5.41 -2.45 -7.47
N GLY A 64 -4.34 -2.05 -8.12
CA GLY A 64 -3.71 -2.93 -9.08
C GLY A 64 -2.41 -2.40 -9.64
N THR A 65 -1.86 -3.20 -10.54
CA THR A 65 -0.59 -2.95 -11.20
C THR A 65 -0.71 -3.14 -12.70
N LEU A 66 0.06 -2.36 -13.44
CA LEU A 66 0.25 -2.52 -14.87
C LEU A 66 1.69 -2.94 -15.15
N ILE A 67 1.86 -4.15 -15.67
CA ILE A 67 3.17 -4.68 -16.07
C ILE A 67 3.59 -4.04 -17.40
N THR A 68 4.84 -3.59 -17.46
CA THR A 68 5.44 -2.94 -18.63
C THR A 68 6.93 -3.27 -18.76
N ASP A 69 7.52 -2.94 -19.89
CA ASP A 69 8.99 -3.02 -20.04
C ASP A 69 9.67 -2.11 -18.99
N PRO A 70 10.74 -2.56 -18.34
CA PRO A 70 11.52 -1.73 -17.44
C PRO A 70 12.30 -0.66 -18.22
N CYS A 71 12.67 0.41 -17.54
CA CYS A 71 13.50 1.50 -18.09
C CYS A 71 14.93 1.48 -17.53
N THR A 72 15.08 1.00 -16.29
CA THR A 72 16.36 0.95 -15.59
C THR A 72 17.14 -0.33 -15.96
N PRO A 73 18.38 -0.23 -16.45
CA PRO A 73 19.18 -1.40 -16.77
C PRO A 73 19.38 -2.33 -15.56
N GLY A 74 19.25 -3.65 -15.79
CA GLY A 74 19.44 -4.68 -14.76
C GLY A 74 18.24 -4.89 -13.83
N THR A 75 17.09 -4.37 -14.21
CA THR A 75 15.77 -4.68 -13.61
C THR A 75 15.04 -5.68 -14.49
N ASP A 76 14.15 -6.47 -13.87
CA ASP A 76 13.49 -7.59 -14.53
C ASP A 76 12.14 -7.19 -15.14
N VAL A 77 11.34 -6.38 -14.42
CA VAL A 77 9.98 -6.00 -14.78
C VAL A 77 9.73 -4.54 -14.43
N GLY A 78 9.13 -3.79 -15.35
CA GLY A 78 8.57 -2.47 -15.06
C GLY A 78 7.14 -2.60 -14.52
N ILE A 79 6.83 -1.81 -13.49
CA ILE A 79 5.52 -1.87 -12.83
C ILE A 79 5.01 -0.47 -12.50
N LEU A 80 3.75 -0.20 -12.83
CA LEU A 80 3.01 1.01 -12.46
C LEU A 80 1.85 0.62 -11.54
N TYR A 81 1.63 1.39 -10.48
CA TYR A 81 0.59 1.13 -9.48
C TYR A 81 -0.57 2.09 -9.62
N PHE A 82 -1.77 1.57 -9.39
CA PHE A 82 -2.99 2.38 -9.39
C PHE A 82 -4.00 1.84 -8.38
N GLU A 83 -4.82 2.72 -7.86
CA GLU A 83 -5.95 2.40 -7.00
C GLU A 83 -7.20 3.18 -7.44
N ALA A 84 -8.34 2.91 -6.83
CA ALA A 84 -9.58 3.60 -7.19
C ALA A 84 -9.45 5.13 -7.13
N SER A 85 -8.70 5.68 -6.18
CA SER A 85 -8.55 7.13 -5.99
C SER A 85 -7.51 7.77 -6.92
N THR A 86 -6.37 7.09 -7.17
CA THR A 86 -5.22 7.71 -7.85
C THR A 86 -4.21 6.70 -8.40
N TRP A 87 -3.19 7.19 -9.10
CA TRP A 87 -1.97 6.47 -9.44
C TRP A 87 -0.95 6.65 -8.30
N LEU A 88 -0.23 5.58 -7.97
CA LEU A 88 0.76 5.56 -6.91
C LEU A 88 2.16 5.32 -7.47
N PRO A 89 3.20 5.99 -6.93
CA PRO A 89 4.57 5.71 -7.34
C PRO A 89 5.08 4.35 -6.84
N MET A 90 4.49 3.84 -5.75
CA MET A 90 4.78 2.52 -5.16
C MET A 90 3.64 2.13 -4.23
N CYS A 91 3.35 0.82 -4.17
CA CYS A 91 2.38 0.26 -3.24
C CYS A 91 2.87 -1.10 -2.72
N GLY A 92 2.90 -1.28 -1.39
CA GLY A 92 3.49 -2.47 -0.76
C GLY A 92 2.66 -3.74 -0.99
N HIS A 93 1.34 -3.69 -0.74
CA HIS A 93 0.49 -4.87 -0.92
C HIS A 93 0.35 -5.26 -2.41
N ASP A 94 0.29 -4.27 -3.31
CA ASP A 94 0.28 -4.52 -4.76
C ASP A 94 1.61 -5.12 -5.24
N THR A 95 2.74 -4.71 -4.66
CA THR A 95 4.05 -5.33 -4.93
C THR A 95 4.05 -6.81 -4.59
N ILE A 96 3.51 -7.18 -3.43
CA ILE A 96 3.38 -8.59 -3.01
C ILE A 96 2.45 -9.35 -3.97
N GLY A 97 1.26 -8.81 -4.24
CA GLY A 97 0.27 -9.43 -5.12
C GLY A 97 0.79 -9.60 -6.55
N ALA A 98 1.44 -8.58 -7.11
CA ALA A 98 2.03 -8.65 -8.44
C ALA A 98 3.20 -9.66 -8.50
N THR A 99 4.02 -9.75 -7.44
CA THR A 99 5.12 -10.72 -7.38
C THR A 99 4.59 -12.15 -7.44
N VAL A 100 3.54 -12.47 -6.66
CA VAL A 100 2.87 -13.77 -6.72
C VAL A 100 2.29 -14.02 -8.10
N ALA A 101 1.60 -13.03 -8.69
CA ALA A 101 1.06 -13.12 -10.03
C ALA A 101 2.15 -13.41 -11.08
N LEU A 102 3.28 -12.72 -11.03
CA LEU A 102 4.39 -12.89 -11.98
C LEU A 102 5.02 -14.29 -11.89
N ILE A 103 5.25 -14.80 -10.68
CA ILE A 103 5.86 -16.11 -10.42
C ILE A 103 4.91 -17.24 -10.80
N GLU A 104 3.70 -17.27 -10.24
CA GLU A 104 2.77 -18.38 -10.38
C GLU A 104 2.13 -18.46 -11.79
N THR A 105 2.30 -17.43 -12.61
CA THR A 105 1.86 -17.46 -14.01
C THR A 105 3.00 -17.63 -15.02
N GLY A 106 4.24 -17.77 -14.54
CA GLY A 106 5.41 -17.99 -15.39
C GLY A 106 5.80 -16.77 -16.22
N LEU A 107 5.48 -15.55 -15.77
CA LEU A 107 5.87 -14.30 -16.42
C LEU A 107 7.30 -13.87 -16.09
N VAL A 108 7.92 -14.49 -15.10
CA VAL A 108 9.32 -14.33 -14.72
C VAL A 108 9.94 -15.71 -14.49
N ASP A 109 11.27 -15.78 -14.65
CA ASP A 109 12.02 -17.00 -14.34
C ASP A 109 12.01 -17.26 -12.83
N VAL A 110 11.76 -18.51 -12.45
CA VAL A 110 11.66 -18.94 -11.05
C VAL A 110 12.90 -19.69 -10.64
N THR A 111 13.43 -19.34 -9.47
CA THR A 111 14.52 -20.05 -8.79
C THR A 111 14.06 -20.45 -7.40
N GLU A 112 14.12 -21.74 -7.09
CA GLU A 112 13.80 -22.25 -5.76
C GLU A 112 15.07 -22.46 -4.91
N PRO A 113 15.02 -22.33 -3.61
CA PRO A 113 13.85 -21.96 -2.78
C PRO A 113 13.57 -20.46 -2.71
N VAL A 114 14.36 -19.59 -3.35
CA VAL A 114 14.20 -18.13 -3.29
C VAL A 114 14.36 -17.54 -4.69
N THR A 115 13.28 -16.92 -5.17
CA THR A 115 13.27 -16.12 -6.39
C THR A 115 13.50 -14.65 -6.04
N LYS A 116 14.44 -14.00 -6.71
CA LYS A 116 14.74 -12.58 -6.55
C LYS A 116 14.32 -11.81 -7.80
N ILE A 117 13.53 -10.77 -7.63
CA ILE A 117 13.04 -9.94 -8.72
C ILE A 117 13.36 -8.47 -8.41
N LYS A 118 13.86 -7.75 -9.40
CA LYS A 118 14.04 -6.30 -9.34
C LYS A 118 12.95 -5.63 -10.15
N LEU A 119 12.02 -5.03 -9.45
CA LEU A 119 10.92 -4.26 -10.04
C LEU A 119 11.38 -2.82 -10.29
N ASP A 120 11.22 -2.35 -11.52
CA ASP A 120 11.44 -0.94 -11.87
C ASP A 120 10.14 -0.18 -11.66
N THR A 121 10.12 0.74 -10.71
CA THR A 121 8.91 1.48 -10.32
C THR A 121 9.11 2.99 -10.45
N PRO A 122 8.05 3.80 -10.47
CA PRO A 122 8.20 5.26 -10.44
C PRO A 122 8.94 5.79 -9.21
N ALA A 123 8.91 5.06 -8.09
CA ALA A 123 9.66 5.41 -6.88
C ALA A 123 11.12 4.93 -6.88
N GLY A 124 11.56 4.23 -7.94
CA GLY A 124 12.88 3.62 -8.07
C GLY A 124 12.83 2.10 -8.10
N VAL A 125 13.99 1.47 -8.00
CA VAL A 125 14.10 0.00 -8.05
C VAL A 125 13.71 -0.60 -6.70
N VAL A 126 12.75 -1.52 -6.73
CA VAL A 126 12.31 -2.30 -5.57
C VAL A 126 12.81 -3.74 -5.72
N SER A 127 13.67 -4.16 -4.80
CA SER A 127 14.15 -5.54 -4.73
C SER A 127 13.19 -6.39 -3.91
N VAL A 128 12.68 -7.45 -4.53
CA VAL A 128 11.74 -8.39 -3.93
C VAL A 128 12.38 -9.76 -3.83
N GLU A 129 12.15 -10.45 -2.74
CA GLU A 129 12.50 -11.86 -2.54
C GLU A 129 11.23 -12.65 -2.27
N ALA A 130 11.01 -13.70 -3.04
CA ALA A 130 9.90 -14.63 -2.84
C ALA A 130 10.42 -16.01 -2.46
N LYS A 131 9.91 -16.59 -1.39
CA LYS A 131 10.11 -18.01 -1.10
C LYS A 131 9.15 -18.81 -1.96
N VAL A 132 9.71 -19.73 -2.74
CA VAL A 132 8.96 -20.56 -3.68
C VAL A 132 9.24 -22.03 -3.38
N ASN A 133 8.18 -22.80 -3.35
CA ASN A 133 8.23 -24.25 -3.14
C ASN A 133 7.25 -24.93 -4.09
N ASP A 134 7.77 -25.80 -4.96
CA ASP A 134 6.99 -26.50 -5.99
C ASP A 134 6.13 -25.54 -6.86
N GLY A 135 6.74 -24.42 -7.27
CA GLY A 135 6.12 -23.38 -8.08
C GLY A 135 5.12 -22.47 -7.37
N VAL A 136 4.86 -22.70 -6.08
CA VAL A 136 3.94 -21.89 -5.27
C VAL A 136 4.69 -20.91 -4.38
N VAL A 137 4.24 -19.67 -4.32
CA VAL A 137 4.84 -18.63 -3.49
C VAL A 137 4.31 -18.76 -2.05
N GLU A 138 5.21 -19.02 -1.11
CA GLU A 138 4.89 -19.11 0.32
C GLU A 138 4.97 -17.75 1.02
N GLU A 139 5.93 -16.92 0.63
CA GLU A 139 6.23 -15.65 1.29
C GLU A 139 6.88 -14.68 0.29
N VAL A 140 6.49 -13.41 0.35
CA VAL A 140 7.12 -12.33 -0.42
C VAL A 140 7.63 -11.27 0.54
N SER A 141 8.87 -10.84 0.36
CA SER A 141 9.44 -9.74 1.13
C SER A 141 10.07 -8.69 0.24
N PHE A 142 9.97 -7.43 0.64
CA PHE A 142 10.63 -6.30 -0.02
C PHE A 142 11.15 -5.31 1.00
N VAL A 143 12.27 -4.65 0.65
CA VAL A 143 12.82 -3.54 1.43
C VAL A 143 12.09 -2.27 1.01
N ASN A 144 11.44 -1.63 1.99
CA ASN A 144 10.70 -0.39 1.75
C ASN A 144 11.62 0.84 1.83
N ALA A 145 11.10 1.99 1.37
CA ALA A 145 11.76 3.28 1.55
C ALA A 145 11.99 3.59 3.04
N PRO A 146 12.97 4.46 3.36
CA PRO A 146 13.22 4.85 4.74
C PRO A 146 11.98 5.37 5.44
N ALA A 147 11.73 4.87 6.65
CA ALA A 147 10.62 5.28 7.49
C ALA A 147 11.12 6.09 8.70
N LEU A 148 10.38 7.13 9.08
CA LEU A 148 10.78 8.05 10.15
C LEU A 148 9.58 8.67 10.87
N VAL A 149 9.81 9.10 12.11
CA VAL A 149 8.83 9.86 12.87
C VAL A 149 8.90 11.35 12.48
N LEU A 150 7.76 11.92 12.12
CA LEU A 150 7.66 13.33 11.77
C LEU A 150 7.36 14.21 12.99
N ASN A 151 6.34 13.83 13.78
CA ASN A 151 5.92 14.55 14.98
C ASN A 151 5.61 13.53 16.10
N ARG A 152 6.06 13.84 17.33
CA ARG A 152 5.84 13.00 18.51
C ARG A 152 4.92 13.67 19.52
N ASP A 153 4.14 12.83 20.22
CA ASP A 153 3.31 13.25 21.36
C ASP A 153 2.43 14.47 21.05
N VAL A 154 1.85 14.47 19.82
CA VAL A 154 0.99 15.55 19.35
C VAL A 154 -0.35 15.50 20.07
N THR A 155 -0.81 16.63 20.60
CA THR A 155 -2.17 16.78 21.13
C THR A 155 -3.04 17.45 20.07
N VAL A 156 -4.17 16.84 19.75
CA VAL A 156 -5.18 17.36 18.82
C VAL A 156 -6.51 17.52 19.56
N HIS A 157 -7.15 18.66 19.41
CA HIS A 157 -8.47 18.94 19.99
C HIS A 157 -9.54 18.48 19.01
N THR A 158 -10.44 17.64 19.47
CA THR A 158 -11.57 17.11 18.70
C THR A 158 -12.87 17.45 19.41
N GLU A 159 -13.94 17.67 18.63
CA GLU A 159 -15.28 17.95 19.20
C GLU A 159 -15.84 16.74 19.96
N GLU A 160 -15.58 15.53 19.45
CA GLU A 160 -16.21 14.30 19.95
C GLU A 160 -15.43 13.66 21.11
N PHE A 161 -14.08 13.71 21.09
CA PHE A 161 -13.23 12.99 22.06
C PHE A 161 -12.42 13.94 22.96
N GLY A 162 -12.58 15.28 22.82
CA GLY A 162 -11.74 16.23 23.52
C GLY A 162 -10.29 16.18 23.02
N GLU A 163 -9.34 16.12 23.93
CA GLU A 163 -7.92 16.05 23.61
C GLU A 163 -7.49 14.61 23.32
N LEU A 164 -6.99 14.38 22.10
CA LEU A 164 -6.37 13.10 21.71
C LEU A 164 -4.85 13.27 21.56
N LYS A 165 -4.11 12.29 22.05
CA LYS A 165 -2.66 12.18 21.84
C LYS A 165 -2.37 11.18 20.74
N LEU A 166 -1.48 11.56 19.82
CA LEU A 166 -1.09 10.72 18.68
C LEU A 166 0.35 11.02 18.24
N ASP A 167 0.90 10.13 17.46
CA ASP A 167 2.20 10.30 16.81
C ASP A 167 2.00 10.37 15.29
N ILE A 168 2.85 11.12 14.59
CA ILE A 168 2.80 11.21 13.13
C ILE A 168 4.10 10.65 12.56
N SER A 169 3.97 9.61 11.73
CA SER A 169 5.10 8.90 11.13
C SER A 169 4.94 8.77 9.61
N TRP A 170 6.07 8.67 8.93
CA TRP A 170 6.19 8.40 7.53
C TRP A 170 6.72 6.97 7.29
N GLY A 171 6.06 6.23 6.40
CA GLY A 171 6.51 4.90 5.96
C GLY A 171 6.30 4.70 4.45
N GLY A 172 6.20 5.80 3.69
CA GLY A 172 5.79 5.86 2.28
C GLY A 172 4.49 6.66 2.09
N ASN A 173 3.71 6.79 3.16
CA ASN A 173 2.60 7.73 3.36
C ASN A 173 2.70 8.30 4.77
N VAL A 174 1.90 9.32 5.08
CA VAL A 174 1.86 9.95 6.40
C VAL A 174 0.72 9.38 7.22
N TYR A 175 1.09 8.81 8.36
CA TYR A 175 0.18 8.15 9.31
C TYR A 175 0.07 8.94 10.60
N ALA A 176 -1.15 9.27 11.01
CA ALA A 176 -1.43 9.60 12.39
C ALA A 176 -1.76 8.30 13.13
N ILE A 177 -0.95 7.96 14.12
CA ILE A 177 -1.00 6.68 14.85
C ILE A 177 -1.47 6.93 16.28
N LEU A 178 -2.60 6.30 16.67
CA LEU A 178 -3.16 6.43 18.01
C LEU A 178 -3.75 5.11 18.50
N PRO A 179 -3.89 4.92 19.83
CA PRO A 179 -4.59 3.75 20.36
C PRO A 179 -6.08 3.76 19.99
N ALA A 180 -6.63 2.64 19.53
CA ALA A 180 -8.06 2.51 19.25
C ALA A 180 -8.92 2.77 20.52
N ALA A 181 -8.40 2.39 21.69
CA ALA A 181 -9.04 2.66 22.97
C ALA A 181 -9.21 4.16 23.27
N SER A 182 -8.38 5.04 22.70
CA SER A 182 -8.52 6.50 22.92
C SER A 182 -9.79 7.09 22.28
N VAL A 183 -10.39 6.36 21.33
CA VAL A 183 -11.70 6.70 20.74
C VAL A 183 -12.81 5.75 21.22
N GLY A 184 -12.55 4.98 22.27
CA GLY A 184 -13.53 4.10 22.92
C GLY A 184 -13.91 2.85 22.11
N LEU A 185 -13.05 2.42 21.18
CA LEU A 185 -13.31 1.27 20.31
C LEU A 185 -12.23 0.20 20.42
N ASP A 186 -12.65 -1.05 20.25
CA ASP A 186 -11.77 -2.17 19.95
C ASP A 186 -11.69 -2.36 18.44
N ILE A 187 -10.52 -2.81 17.95
CA ILE A 187 -10.31 -3.13 16.53
C ILE A 187 -11.08 -4.41 16.21
N ASP A 188 -12.22 -4.25 15.52
CA ASP A 188 -13.12 -5.33 15.13
C ASP A 188 -13.80 -4.96 13.81
N PRO A 189 -13.99 -5.90 12.86
CA PRO A 189 -14.68 -5.63 11.60
C PRO A 189 -16.07 -5.00 11.77
N LYS A 190 -16.79 -5.35 12.86
CA LYS A 190 -18.13 -4.77 13.15
C LYS A 190 -18.09 -3.26 13.41
N ASN A 191 -16.95 -2.73 13.81
CA ASN A 191 -16.74 -1.31 14.11
C ASN A 191 -16.21 -0.52 12.89
N ALA A 192 -16.05 -1.16 11.72
CA ALA A 192 -15.41 -0.58 10.53
C ALA A 192 -16.02 0.77 10.11
N SER A 193 -17.36 0.85 9.98
CA SER A 193 -18.04 2.10 9.61
C SER A 193 -17.78 3.22 10.61
N ARG A 194 -17.71 2.89 11.91
CA ARG A 194 -17.45 3.87 12.96
C ARG A 194 -16.00 4.38 12.90
N PHE A 195 -15.03 3.51 12.63
CA PHE A 195 -13.64 3.91 12.41
C PHE A 195 -13.49 4.83 11.20
N ILE A 196 -14.23 4.60 10.10
CA ILE A 196 -14.22 5.47 8.93
C ILE A 196 -14.74 6.88 9.29
N GLU A 197 -15.86 6.97 10.00
CA GLU A 197 -16.44 8.25 10.43
C GLU A 197 -15.47 9.04 11.31
N ILE A 198 -14.86 8.37 12.30
CA ILE A 198 -13.88 8.97 13.21
C ILE A 198 -12.64 9.40 12.44
N ALA A 199 -12.08 8.53 11.59
CA ALA A 199 -10.87 8.82 10.83
C ALA A 199 -11.03 10.04 9.93
N ARG A 200 -12.19 10.18 9.27
CA ARG A 200 -12.48 11.34 8.41
C ARG A 200 -12.44 12.64 9.20
N LYS A 201 -13.19 12.72 10.33
CA LYS A 201 -13.21 13.92 11.18
C LYS A 201 -11.83 14.20 11.78
N LEU A 202 -11.19 13.16 12.32
CA LEU A 202 -9.87 13.27 12.92
C LEU A 202 -8.79 13.72 11.90
N GLY A 203 -8.89 13.25 10.65
CA GLY A 203 -8.02 13.69 9.56
C GLY A 203 -8.13 15.19 9.30
N ASP A 204 -9.36 15.73 9.29
CA ASP A 204 -9.62 17.17 9.14
C ASP A 204 -9.09 17.94 10.36
N ASP A 205 -9.35 17.48 11.58
CA ASP A 205 -8.90 18.09 12.83
C ASP A 205 -7.36 18.15 12.89
N ILE A 206 -6.67 17.03 12.57
CA ILE A 206 -5.21 16.96 12.55
C ILE A 206 -4.63 17.91 11.50
N ASN A 207 -5.13 17.85 10.27
CA ASN A 207 -4.61 18.67 9.18
C ASN A 207 -4.90 20.17 9.35
N GLY A 208 -5.89 20.51 10.14
CA GLY A 208 -6.19 21.90 10.53
C GLY A 208 -5.33 22.44 11.69
N GLN A 209 -4.78 21.57 12.54
CA GLN A 209 -4.07 21.95 13.78
C GLN A 209 -2.58 21.65 13.75
N VAL A 210 -2.12 20.67 12.96
CA VAL A 210 -0.75 20.16 12.99
C VAL A 210 -0.03 20.44 11.69
N ILE A 211 1.15 21.05 11.79
CA ILE A 211 2.04 21.23 10.64
C ILE A 211 2.85 19.96 10.44
N VAL A 212 2.60 19.28 9.34
CA VAL A 212 3.36 18.08 8.91
C VAL A 212 4.36 18.50 7.85
N ARG A 213 5.62 18.05 7.98
CA ARG A 213 6.67 18.32 6.98
C ARG A 213 7.61 17.14 6.88
N HIS A 214 7.71 16.55 5.70
CA HIS A 214 8.78 15.61 5.40
C HIS A 214 10.08 16.36 5.15
N PRO A 215 11.22 15.94 5.71
CA PRO A 215 12.46 16.73 5.66
C PRO A 215 13.03 16.92 4.23
N THR A 216 12.72 16.05 3.30
CA THR A 216 13.27 16.09 1.92
C THR A 216 12.21 16.08 0.82
N LEU A 217 10.93 15.89 1.15
CA LEU A 217 9.82 15.81 0.20
C LEU A 217 8.80 16.94 0.48
N PRO A 218 8.95 18.12 -0.14
CA PRO A 218 8.13 19.30 0.19
C PRO A 218 6.63 19.11 -0.07
N PHE A 219 6.24 18.18 -0.95
CA PHE A 219 4.85 17.86 -1.27
C PHE A 219 4.18 16.94 -0.24
N VAL A 220 4.95 16.42 0.74
CA VAL A 220 4.46 15.63 1.87
C VAL A 220 4.21 16.58 3.04
N ASP A 221 3.00 17.12 3.12
CA ASP A 221 2.61 18.23 3.98
C ASP A 221 1.36 18.00 4.83
N ARG A 222 0.78 16.79 4.77
CA ARG A 222 -0.45 16.45 5.51
C ARG A 222 -0.51 14.99 5.90
N VAL A 223 -1.35 14.67 6.88
CA VAL A 223 -1.76 13.31 7.20
C VAL A 223 -2.72 12.79 6.14
N THR A 224 -2.44 11.60 5.61
CA THR A 224 -3.24 10.93 4.58
C THR A 224 -3.88 9.64 5.08
N HIS A 225 -3.41 9.11 6.21
CA HIS A 225 -3.89 7.86 6.79
C HIS A 225 -4.03 7.99 8.32
N ILE A 226 -5.06 7.37 8.87
CA ILE A 226 -5.20 7.18 10.31
C ILE A 226 -4.98 5.71 10.63
N GLU A 227 -4.03 5.43 11.52
CA GLU A 227 -3.78 4.10 12.06
C GLU A 227 -4.25 4.01 13.50
N PHE A 228 -5.29 3.23 13.73
CA PHE A 228 -5.73 2.84 15.06
C PHE A 228 -4.97 1.58 15.46
N ALA A 229 -4.27 1.60 16.59
CA ALA A 229 -3.48 0.49 17.09
C ALA A 229 -4.07 -0.09 18.37
N GLY A 230 -3.95 -1.38 18.55
CA GLY A 230 -4.46 -2.09 19.74
C GLY A 230 -3.70 -3.36 20.05
N PRO A 231 -4.06 -4.07 21.12
CA PRO A 231 -3.51 -5.37 21.42
C PRO A 231 -3.90 -6.37 20.33
N PRO A 232 -2.99 -7.29 19.96
CA PRO A 232 -3.30 -8.31 18.96
C PRO A 232 -4.38 -9.28 19.47
N LYS A 233 -5.11 -9.88 18.56
CA LYS A 233 -6.05 -10.97 18.85
C LYS A 233 -5.39 -12.35 18.71
N SER A 234 -4.36 -12.45 17.87
CA SER A 234 -3.60 -13.67 17.66
C SER A 234 -2.40 -13.74 18.60
N GLU A 235 -2.08 -14.94 19.10
CA GLU A 235 -0.93 -15.18 20.00
C GLU A 235 0.42 -14.94 19.31
N ASP A 236 0.48 -15.06 17.99
CA ASP A 236 1.67 -14.91 17.15
C ASP A 236 1.77 -13.52 16.49
N ALA A 237 1.05 -12.53 17.02
CA ALA A 237 1.14 -11.14 16.62
C ALA A 237 1.50 -10.25 17.80
N ASP A 238 2.18 -9.13 17.53
CA ASP A 238 2.63 -8.19 18.57
C ASP A 238 1.66 -7.02 18.72
N ILE A 239 1.09 -6.54 17.62
CA ILE A 239 0.21 -5.36 17.58
C ILE A 239 -0.88 -5.60 16.54
N GLN A 240 -2.13 -5.22 16.87
CA GLN A 240 -3.19 -5.13 15.88
C GLN A 240 -3.36 -3.69 15.38
N ASN A 241 -3.70 -3.53 14.10
CA ASN A 241 -4.08 -2.24 13.54
C ASN A 241 -5.37 -2.29 12.72
N LEU A 242 -5.93 -1.10 12.54
CA LEU A 242 -6.90 -0.77 11.51
C LEU A 242 -6.46 0.54 10.88
N VAL A 243 -6.18 0.52 9.59
CA VAL A 243 -5.74 1.69 8.84
C VAL A 243 -6.88 2.19 7.97
N VAL A 244 -7.16 3.49 8.08
CA VAL A 244 -8.08 4.20 7.17
C VAL A 244 -7.27 5.13 6.28
N ALA A 245 -7.19 4.82 4.99
CA ALA A 245 -6.77 5.77 3.97
C ALA A 245 -7.90 6.80 3.78
N LEU A 246 -7.58 8.06 4.05
CA LEU A 246 -8.58 9.13 4.02
C LEU A 246 -9.14 9.37 2.61
N PRO A 247 -10.43 9.62 2.46
CA PRO A 247 -11.38 9.87 3.56
C PRO A 247 -12.10 8.62 4.09
N LYS A 248 -12.05 7.44 3.42
CA LYS A 248 -13.03 6.37 3.75
C LYS A 248 -12.59 4.92 3.51
N VAL A 249 -11.38 4.66 3.04
CA VAL A 249 -10.96 3.30 2.66
C VAL A 249 -10.19 2.62 3.79
N ILE A 250 -10.76 1.54 4.35
CA ILE A 250 -10.02 0.66 5.27
C ILE A 250 -9.14 -0.29 4.46
N ASP A 251 -7.85 -0.36 4.80
CA ASP A 251 -6.95 -1.42 4.32
C ASP A 251 -7.32 -2.74 5.02
N ARG A 252 -7.51 -3.81 4.23
CA ARG A 252 -7.79 -5.15 4.76
C ARG A 252 -6.53 -5.84 5.22
N SER A 253 -5.39 -5.53 4.59
CA SER A 253 -4.07 -5.98 5.05
C SER A 253 -3.59 -5.18 6.27
N PRO A 254 -2.48 -5.57 6.92
CA PRO A 254 -1.87 -4.74 7.97
C PRO A 254 -1.30 -3.41 7.48
N CYS A 255 -1.39 -3.10 6.18
CA CYS A 255 -0.83 -1.92 5.52
C CYS A 255 0.71 -1.88 5.55
N GLY A 256 1.37 -2.12 4.40
CA GLY A 256 2.83 -2.20 4.34
C GLY A 256 3.53 -0.90 4.73
N THR A 257 3.04 0.25 4.22
CA THR A 257 3.57 1.58 4.56
C THR A 257 3.18 2.02 5.98
N GLY A 258 1.99 1.62 6.47
CA GLY A 258 1.58 1.81 7.87
C GLY A 258 2.45 1.01 8.83
N THR A 259 2.70 -0.26 8.51
CA THR A 259 3.61 -1.12 9.27
C THR A 259 5.03 -0.54 9.33
N SER A 260 5.52 0.04 8.22
CA SER A 260 6.82 0.74 8.18
C SER A 260 6.83 1.99 9.07
N ALA A 261 5.77 2.80 9.03
CA ALA A 261 5.61 3.97 9.88
C ALA A 261 5.54 3.59 11.36
N LYS A 262 4.85 2.49 11.68
CA LYS A 262 4.78 1.92 13.03
C LYS A 262 6.13 1.42 13.51
N ALA A 263 6.91 0.73 12.66
CA ALA A 263 8.27 0.30 12.98
C ALA A 263 9.17 1.48 13.36
N ALA A 264 9.13 2.58 12.59
CA ALA A 264 9.88 3.79 12.89
C ALA A 264 9.49 4.38 14.27
N LEU A 265 8.19 4.39 14.58
CA LEU A 265 7.71 4.85 15.90
C LEU A 265 8.18 3.93 17.02
N LEU A 266 8.14 2.61 16.86
CA LEU A 266 8.62 1.66 17.85
C LEU A 266 10.14 1.80 18.09
N CYS A 267 10.93 2.04 17.04
CA CYS A 267 12.36 2.30 17.16
C CYS A 267 12.63 3.61 17.89
N GLU A 268 11.91 4.68 17.59
CA GLU A 268 12.01 5.96 18.27
C GLU A 268 11.64 5.85 19.77
N GLN A 269 10.70 4.96 20.11
CA GLN A 269 10.32 4.64 21.48
C GLN A 269 11.30 3.69 22.19
N GLY A 270 12.32 3.18 21.50
CA GLY A 270 13.25 2.19 22.05
C GLY A 270 12.66 0.79 22.26
N LYS A 271 11.50 0.51 21.67
CA LYS A 271 10.77 -0.77 21.77
C LYS A 271 11.15 -1.77 20.68
N LEU A 272 11.81 -1.31 19.63
CA LEU A 272 12.29 -2.12 18.50
C LEU A 272 13.67 -1.63 18.08
N LYS A 273 14.56 -2.53 17.64
CA LYS A 273 15.93 -2.21 17.25
C LYS A 273 16.28 -2.83 15.91
N VAL A 274 17.40 -2.39 15.33
CA VAL A 274 17.99 -3.03 14.14
C VAL A 274 18.25 -4.51 14.41
N GLY A 275 17.85 -5.35 13.48
CA GLY A 275 17.90 -6.81 13.59
C GLY A 275 16.72 -7.44 14.31
N GLU A 276 15.83 -6.67 14.88
CA GLU A 276 14.58 -7.15 15.49
C GLU A 276 13.41 -7.01 14.51
N SER A 277 12.34 -7.74 14.78
CA SER A 277 11.11 -7.74 13.99
C SER A 277 9.88 -7.66 14.88
N PHE A 278 8.75 -7.26 14.31
CA PHE A 278 7.43 -7.40 14.91
C PHE A 278 6.41 -7.87 13.89
N VAL A 279 5.34 -8.48 14.38
CA VAL A 279 4.21 -8.96 13.59
C VAL A 279 3.01 -8.04 13.78
N HIS A 280 2.57 -7.43 12.70
CA HIS A 280 1.43 -6.53 12.66
C HIS A 280 0.20 -7.28 12.15
N GLU A 281 -0.85 -7.34 12.96
CA GLU A 281 -2.11 -8.01 12.65
C GLU A 281 -3.13 -6.98 12.13
N SER A 282 -3.83 -7.29 11.04
CA SER A 282 -4.89 -6.44 10.50
C SER A 282 -6.21 -6.61 11.23
N VAL A 283 -7.18 -5.76 10.89
CA VAL A 283 -8.57 -5.85 11.40
C VAL A 283 -9.25 -7.19 11.10
N ILE A 284 -8.83 -7.90 10.05
CA ILE A 284 -9.35 -9.23 9.67
C ILE A 284 -8.47 -10.39 10.12
N GLY A 285 -7.39 -10.13 10.89
CA GLY A 285 -6.48 -11.14 11.44
C GLY A 285 -5.37 -11.58 10.50
N SER A 286 -5.19 -10.94 9.34
CA SER A 286 -4.04 -11.19 8.47
C SER A 286 -2.78 -10.49 9.01
N LYS A 287 -1.57 -10.95 8.63
CA LYS A 287 -0.33 -10.54 9.29
C LYS A 287 0.75 -10.15 8.31
N PHE A 288 1.42 -9.02 8.57
CA PHE A 288 2.74 -8.71 8.03
C PHE A 288 3.79 -8.86 9.11
N ARG A 289 4.98 -9.36 8.73
CA ARG A 289 6.19 -9.21 9.53
C ARG A 289 6.96 -8.00 9.01
N CYS A 290 7.47 -7.18 9.93
CA CYS A 290 8.37 -6.10 9.63
C CYS A 290 9.70 -6.34 10.35
N ASP A 291 10.79 -6.43 9.59
CA ASP A 291 12.15 -6.51 10.10
C ASP A 291 12.81 -5.12 9.98
N VAL A 292 13.49 -4.66 11.00
CA VAL A 292 14.30 -3.43 10.93
C VAL A 292 15.69 -3.78 10.42
N VAL A 293 15.95 -3.49 9.15
CA VAL A 293 17.19 -3.92 8.47
C VAL A 293 18.37 -3.04 8.84
N ALA A 294 18.16 -1.74 8.94
CA ALA A 294 19.21 -0.77 9.26
C ALA A 294 18.63 0.53 9.83
N GLU A 295 19.46 1.28 10.51
CA GLU A 295 19.24 2.71 10.76
C GLU A 295 19.81 3.54 9.61
N THR A 296 19.19 4.68 9.35
CA THR A 296 19.63 5.65 8.36
C THR A 296 19.20 7.06 8.79
N GLU A 297 19.42 8.03 7.93
CA GLU A 297 19.05 9.41 8.14
C GLU A 297 18.36 9.98 6.91
N VAL A 298 17.30 10.76 7.11
CA VAL A 298 16.59 11.48 6.05
C VAL A 298 16.49 12.94 6.45
N GLY A 299 17.24 13.83 5.75
CA GLY A 299 17.25 15.26 6.00
C GLY A 299 17.58 15.66 7.45
N GLY A 300 18.52 14.98 8.09
CA GLY A 300 18.95 15.21 9.46
C GLY A 300 18.07 14.57 10.54
N LYS A 301 17.03 13.81 10.16
CA LYS A 301 16.21 13.05 11.10
C LYS A 301 16.58 11.57 11.06
N LYS A 302 16.60 10.93 12.23
CA LYS A 302 16.75 9.46 12.32
C LYS A 302 15.64 8.78 11.56
N ALA A 303 16.00 7.74 10.84
CA ALA A 303 15.10 6.91 10.05
C ALA A 303 15.55 5.45 10.12
N ILE A 304 14.68 4.55 9.74
CA ILE A 304 14.98 3.11 9.62
C ILE A 304 14.72 2.64 8.20
N ILE A 305 15.36 1.53 7.84
CA ILE A 305 15.06 0.78 6.61
C ILE A 305 14.22 -0.44 7.03
N PRO A 306 12.90 -0.44 6.77
CA PRO A 306 12.05 -1.59 7.08
C PRO A 306 12.03 -2.58 5.92
N LYS A 307 11.99 -3.87 6.22
CA LYS A 307 11.68 -4.96 5.28
C LYS A 307 10.31 -5.53 5.66
N ILE A 308 9.38 -5.47 4.72
CA ILE A 308 8.02 -6.00 4.91
C ILE A 308 7.94 -7.38 4.28
N THR A 309 7.33 -8.30 5.01
CA THR A 309 7.11 -9.68 4.58
C THR A 309 5.63 -10.04 4.74
N GLY A 310 5.06 -10.60 3.70
CA GLY A 310 3.68 -11.08 3.66
C GLY A 310 3.47 -12.09 2.57
N ASN A 311 2.21 -12.39 2.24
CA ASN A 311 1.83 -13.29 1.16
C ASN A 311 0.59 -12.80 0.43
N ALA A 312 0.37 -13.36 -0.77
CA ALA A 312 -0.84 -13.16 -1.54
C ALA A 312 -1.30 -14.50 -2.14
N CYS A 313 -2.56 -14.56 -2.54
CA CYS A 313 -3.13 -15.71 -3.21
C CYS A 313 -3.71 -15.29 -4.55
N VAL A 314 -3.45 -16.08 -5.60
CA VAL A 314 -4.13 -15.93 -6.89
C VAL A 314 -5.59 -16.37 -6.72
N THR A 315 -6.54 -15.52 -7.11
CA THR A 315 -7.98 -15.77 -6.99
C THR A 315 -8.65 -16.02 -8.34
N GLY A 316 -7.99 -15.64 -9.44
CA GLY A 316 -8.53 -15.87 -10.77
C GLY A 316 -7.78 -15.18 -11.89
N PHE A 317 -8.21 -15.50 -13.10
CA PHE A 317 -7.76 -14.88 -14.34
C PHE A 317 -8.96 -14.23 -15.02
N CYS A 318 -8.86 -12.94 -15.33
CA CYS A 318 -9.95 -12.22 -15.96
C CYS A 318 -9.57 -11.71 -17.36
N THR A 319 -10.57 -11.68 -18.23
CA THR A 319 -10.50 -10.99 -19.51
C THR A 319 -11.57 -9.90 -19.53
N TRP A 320 -11.14 -8.66 -19.37
CA TRP A 320 -12.01 -7.49 -19.33
C TRP A 320 -12.25 -6.97 -20.72
N ILE A 321 -13.53 -6.85 -21.12
CA ILE A 321 -13.93 -6.30 -22.39
C ILE A 321 -14.52 -4.91 -22.15
N ILE A 322 -13.91 -3.90 -22.76
CA ILE A 322 -14.38 -2.53 -22.68
C ILE A 322 -15.02 -2.16 -24.01
N ASP A 323 -16.34 -2.11 -24.01
CA ASP A 323 -17.12 -1.76 -25.19
C ASP A 323 -17.43 -0.25 -25.16
N PRO A 324 -17.08 0.49 -26.22
CA PRO A 324 -17.40 1.92 -26.29
C PRO A 324 -18.92 2.20 -26.39
N LYS A 325 -19.76 1.18 -26.59
CA LYS A 325 -21.22 1.29 -26.59
C LYS A 325 -21.81 1.03 -25.19
N ASP A 326 -21.00 0.56 -24.21
CA ASP A 326 -21.41 0.46 -22.83
C ASP A 326 -21.77 1.87 -22.32
N PRO A 327 -22.94 2.08 -21.67
CA PRO A 327 -23.30 3.38 -21.10
C PRO A 327 -22.32 3.86 -20.00
N PHE A 328 -21.54 2.94 -19.40
CA PHE A 328 -20.54 3.21 -18.36
C PHE A 328 -19.15 2.67 -18.77
N PRO A 329 -18.57 3.13 -19.91
CA PRO A 329 -17.35 2.54 -20.44
C PRO A 329 -16.13 2.74 -19.52
N GLU A 330 -16.10 3.81 -18.72
CA GLU A 330 -15.06 4.08 -17.73
C GLU A 330 -15.46 3.66 -16.30
N GLY A 331 -16.68 3.14 -16.14
CA GLY A 331 -17.22 2.83 -14.81
C GLY A 331 -17.77 4.06 -14.09
N PHE A 332 -18.14 3.87 -12.82
CA PHE A 332 -18.63 4.91 -11.92
C PHE A 332 -18.27 4.56 -10.48
N MET A 333 -18.34 5.55 -9.60
CA MET A 333 -18.25 5.40 -8.15
C MET A 333 -19.46 6.07 -7.52
N LEU A 334 -19.97 5.48 -6.45
CA LEU A 334 -20.99 6.11 -5.60
C LEU A 334 -20.27 6.75 -4.40
N ASP A 335 -20.67 7.96 -4.10
CA ASP A 335 -20.09 8.76 -2.98
C ASP A 335 -20.59 8.28 -1.61
#